data_ad82a68a68b1437a7ae652d4d8e2483e
#
_entry.id   ad82a68a68b1437a7ae652d4d8e2483e
#
_cell.length_a   1.000
_cell.length_b   1.000
_cell.length_c   1.000
_cell.angle_alpha   90.00
_cell.angle_beta   90.00
_cell.angle_gamma   90.00
#
_symmetry.space_group_name_H-M   'P 1'
#
loop_
_entity.id
_entity.type
_entity.pdbx_description
1 polymer ?
#
loop_
_entity_poly.entity_id
_entity_poly.type
_entity_poly.pdbx_seq_one_letter_code
_entity_poly.pdbx_strand_id
1 'polypeptide(L)'
;EADAYLAAVMPGTFASITNTLVEVRKRLGGQWVRDLIFREGGEGPRILDAGGAGAGVIAWREILQAEWDVMRDEGLVEGEQVPHGKTSVLTGSTALRHRISRFLEDTTFLPRLPEYMPGPSTTPHLDRNVNQPRKSYDIIIAPHTLFPLKEDFRRKNMVQNLWSLLDPNGGVLIIIEKGLPRGFEAVAGARSLLLESHISSPGETAIENEIQSPNSERSRFTKKEEGMIIAPCTNHLKCPMYPVPGLSTGRKDFCHFPQRFIRPDYLQKVLGAKIRNHEDAKFSYIAVRRGVDARKSSPGLLQGEEATLQSLAGYEDHDLPESNEIDAE
;
A
#
# COMPACT_ATOMS: atom_id res chain seq x y z
N GLU A 1 -1.03 2.92 27.50
CA GLU A 1 -0.49 2.98 26.13
C GLU A 1 -1.58 2.72 25.10
N ALA A 2 -2.39 1.64 25.21
CA ALA A 2 -3.45 1.33 24.24
C ALA A 2 -4.48 2.46 24.11
N ASP A 3 -4.97 2.99 25.21
CA ASP A 3 -5.93 4.09 25.20
C ASP A 3 -5.32 5.38 24.60
N ALA A 4 -4.05 5.66 24.92
CA ALA A 4 -3.33 6.79 24.34
C ALA A 4 -3.14 6.65 22.83
N TYR A 5 -2.85 5.43 22.35
CA TYR A 5 -2.78 5.16 20.92
C TYR A 5 -4.12 5.42 20.23
N LEU A 6 -5.20 4.85 20.74
CA LEU A 6 -6.54 5.02 20.16
C LEU A 6 -6.99 6.48 20.18
N ALA A 7 -6.69 7.19 21.26
CA ALA A 7 -7.10 8.60 21.41
C ALA A 7 -6.28 9.57 20.54
N ALA A 8 -4.97 9.39 20.44
CA ALA A 8 -4.08 10.39 19.86
C ALA A 8 -3.49 10.01 18.51
N VAL A 9 -3.33 8.71 18.21
CA VAL A 9 -2.67 8.25 16.96
C VAL A 9 -3.68 7.77 15.93
N MET A 10 -4.66 6.99 16.36
CA MET A 10 -5.63 6.35 15.47
C MET A 10 -6.41 7.36 14.60
N PRO A 11 -6.87 8.53 15.06
CA PRO A 11 -7.61 9.46 14.21
C PRO A 11 -6.81 9.95 12.99
N GLY A 12 -5.54 10.30 13.18
CA GLY A 12 -4.66 10.70 12.07
C GLY A 12 -4.32 9.54 11.14
N THR A 13 -4.15 8.33 11.70
CA THR A 13 -3.92 7.11 10.92
C THR A 13 -5.14 6.77 10.06
N PHE A 14 -6.34 6.83 10.65
CA PHE A 14 -7.60 6.62 9.94
C PHE A 14 -7.76 7.62 8.79
N ALA A 15 -7.53 8.91 9.02
CA ALA A 15 -7.62 9.95 8.00
C ALA A 15 -6.64 9.70 6.83
N SER A 16 -5.40 9.30 7.11
CA SER A 16 -4.41 8.97 6.07
C SER A 16 -4.82 7.74 5.26
N ILE A 17 -5.34 6.71 5.93
CA ILE A 17 -5.81 5.48 5.28
C ILE A 17 -7.01 5.79 4.38
N THR A 18 -8.01 6.50 4.89
CA THR A 18 -9.21 6.86 4.13
C THR A 18 -8.85 7.67 2.88
N ASN A 19 -7.97 8.67 3.01
CA ASN A 19 -7.48 9.43 1.86
C ASN A 19 -6.83 8.53 0.81
N THR A 20 -5.96 7.62 1.25
CA THR A 20 -5.27 6.69 0.34
C THR A 20 -6.24 5.72 -0.33
N LEU A 21 -7.21 5.16 0.40
CA LEU A 21 -8.23 4.26 -0.14
C LEU A 21 -9.12 4.96 -1.17
N VAL A 22 -9.53 6.20 -0.90
CA VAL A 22 -10.29 7.02 -1.85
C VAL A 22 -9.49 7.23 -3.14
N GLU A 23 -8.19 7.53 -3.05
CA GLU A 23 -7.33 7.68 -4.20
C GLU A 23 -7.16 6.37 -4.98
N VAL A 24 -6.98 5.25 -4.28
CA VAL A 24 -6.91 3.91 -4.91
C VAL A 24 -8.21 3.58 -5.64
N ARG A 25 -9.37 3.81 -4.99
CA ARG A 25 -10.69 3.60 -5.61
C ARG A 25 -10.87 4.46 -6.86
N LYS A 26 -10.47 5.73 -6.82
CA LYS A 26 -10.54 6.63 -7.98
C LYS A 26 -9.75 6.08 -9.16
N ARG A 27 -8.57 5.53 -8.93
CA ARG A 27 -7.68 5.01 -9.97
C ARG A 27 -8.09 3.64 -10.50
N LEU A 28 -8.62 2.77 -9.65
CA LEU A 28 -9.09 1.44 -10.05
C LEU A 28 -10.54 1.45 -10.55
N GLY A 29 -11.31 2.49 -10.24
CA GLY A 29 -12.72 2.60 -10.55
C GLY A 29 -13.63 1.91 -9.52
N GLY A 30 -14.93 2.28 -9.50
CA GLY A 30 -15.93 1.67 -8.62
C GLY A 30 -16.09 0.17 -8.87
N GLN A 31 -15.95 -0.26 -10.12
CA GLN A 31 -16.07 -1.67 -10.49
C GLN A 31 -15.12 -2.59 -9.70
N TRP A 32 -13.90 -2.12 -9.38
CA TRP A 32 -12.99 -2.86 -8.53
C TRP A 32 -13.58 -3.20 -7.15
N VAL A 33 -14.29 -2.27 -6.53
CA VAL A 33 -14.95 -2.51 -5.24
C VAL A 33 -16.15 -3.46 -5.42
N ARG A 34 -16.94 -3.26 -6.49
CA ARG A 34 -18.09 -4.13 -6.81
C ARG A 34 -17.65 -5.58 -7.04
N ASP A 35 -16.56 -5.81 -7.78
CA ASP A 35 -16.01 -7.15 -8.00
C ASP A 35 -15.56 -7.83 -6.69
N LEU A 36 -15.08 -7.06 -5.72
CA LEU A 36 -14.74 -7.58 -4.40
C LEU A 36 -15.98 -7.93 -3.55
N ILE A 37 -17.05 -7.14 -3.66
CA ILE A 37 -18.32 -7.40 -2.97
C ILE A 37 -18.98 -8.69 -3.51
N PHE A 38 -19.01 -8.83 -4.84
CA PHE A 38 -19.66 -9.95 -5.54
C PHE A 38 -18.72 -11.09 -5.90
N ARG A 39 -17.60 -11.19 -5.23
CA ARG A 39 -16.64 -12.26 -5.47
C ARG A 39 -17.31 -13.63 -5.49
N GLU A 40 -16.85 -14.52 -6.39
CA GLU A 40 -17.29 -15.91 -6.45
C GLU A 40 -17.18 -16.59 -5.09
N GLY A 41 -18.26 -17.26 -4.65
CA GLY A 41 -18.39 -17.88 -3.34
C GLY A 41 -19.09 -17.03 -2.27
N GLY A 42 -19.45 -15.76 -2.57
CA GLY A 42 -20.27 -14.91 -1.69
C GLY A 42 -19.61 -14.51 -0.35
N GLU A 43 -18.31 -14.75 -0.20
CA GLU A 43 -17.59 -14.48 1.05
C GLU A 43 -17.23 -12.99 1.23
N GLY A 44 -17.45 -12.16 0.21
CA GLY A 44 -17.04 -10.75 0.19
C GLY A 44 -15.51 -10.54 0.25
N PRO A 45 -15.05 -9.28 0.41
CA PRO A 45 -13.63 -8.96 0.42
C PRO A 45 -12.90 -9.49 1.66
N ARG A 46 -11.62 -9.84 1.47
CA ARG A 46 -10.72 -10.26 2.56
C ARG A 46 -9.70 -9.16 2.80
N ILE A 47 -9.76 -8.54 3.96
CA ILE A 47 -8.86 -7.44 4.32
C ILE A 47 -7.94 -7.80 5.49
N LEU A 48 -6.71 -7.31 5.44
CA LEU A 48 -5.74 -7.31 6.53
C LEU A 48 -5.34 -5.86 6.87
N ASP A 49 -5.63 -5.44 8.09
CA ASP A 49 -5.02 -4.25 8.69
C ASP A 49 -3.75 -4.69 9.44
N ALA A 50 -2.59 -4.39 8.87
CA ALA A 50 -1.29 -4.83 9.36
C ALA A 50 -0.57 -3.78 10.22
N GLY A 51 -1.28 -2.96 10.98
CA GLY A 51 -0.64 -1.97 11.88
C GLY A 51 -1.51 -0.78 12.27
N GLY A 52 -2.70 -0.65 11.68
CA GLY A 52 -3.62 0.46 11.95
C GLY A 52 -4.49 0.27 13.21
N ALA A 53 -4.34 -0.85 13.91
CA ALA A 53 -5.17 -1.17 15.07
C ALA A 53 -6.68 -1.11 14.76
N GLY A 54 -7.07 -1.55 13.57
CA GLY A 54 -8.43 -1.56 13.08
C GLY A 54 -8.85 -0.32 12.28
N ALA A 55 -8.04 0.74 12.24
CA ALA A 55 -8.34 1.92 11.44
C ALA A 55 -8.51 1.58 9.95
N GLY A 56 -7.70 0.62 9.44
CA GLY A 56 -7.81 0.13 8.06
C GLY A 56 -9.12 -0.59 7.79
N VAL A 57 -9.58 -1.39 8.75
CA VAL A 57 -10.88 -2.08 8.62
C VAL A 57 -12.04 -1.09 8.59
N ILE A 58 -12.02 -0.10 9.50
CA ILE A 58 -13.09 0.93 9.56
C ILE A 58 -13.11 1.74 8.27
N ALA A 59 -11.95 2.23 7.83
CA ALA A 59 -11.86 3.02 6.59
C ALA A 59 -12.31 2.23 5.36
N TRP A 60 -11.97 0.94 5.30
CA TRP A 60 -12.45 0.08 4.22
C TRP A 60 -13.96 -0.15 4.26
N ARG A 61 -14.55 -0.35 5.44
CA ARG A 61 -16.00 -0.49 5.58
C ARG A 61 -16.74 0.77 5.09
N GLU A 62 -16.19 1.96 5.30
CA GLU A 62 -16.77 3.19 4.76
C GLU A 62 -16.72 3.23 3.22
N ILE A 63 -15.63 2.78 2.61
CA ILE A 63 -15.53 2.67 1.14
C ILE A 63 -16.52 1.65 0.59
N LEU A 64 -16.66 0.50 1.25
CA LEU A 64 -17.64 -0.52 0.87
C LEU A 64 -19.07 0.03 0.95
N GLN A 65 -19.42 0.67 2.06
CA GLN A 65 -20.75 1.23 2.26
C GLN A 65 -21.07 2.32 1.24
N ALA A 66 -20.12 3.21 0.97
CA ALA A 66 -20.29 4.25 -0.04
C ALA A 66 -20.55 3.68 -1.45
N GLU A 67 -19.84 2.57 -1.83
CA GLU A 67 -20.10 1.92 -3.12
C GLU A 67 -21.44 1.18 -3.13
N TRP A 68 -21.82 0.56 -1.99
CA TRP A 68 -23.11 -0.10 -1.84
C TRP A 68 -24.27 0.87 -1.98
N ASP A 69 -24.15 2.06 -1.36
CA ASP A 69 -25.15 3.11 -1.47
C ASP A 69 -25.32 3.59 -2.93
N VAL A 70 -24.23 3.75 -3.66
CA VAL A 70 -24.28 4.07 -5.10
C VAL A 70 -24.97 2.97 -5.89
N MET A 71 -24.65 1.69 -5.64
CA MET A 71 -25.31 0.57 -6.32
C MET A 71 -26.79 0.46 -5.97
N ARG A 72 -27.17 0.78 -4.74
CA ARG A 72 -28.56 0.81 -4.32
C ARG A 72 -29.34 1.92 -5.04
N ASP A 73 -28.76 3.10 -5.17
CA ASP A 73 -29.35 4.21 -5.91
C ASP A 73 -29.47 3.91 -7.41
N GLU A 74 -28.56 3.08 -7.95
CA GLU A 74 -28.63 2.55 -9.32
C GLU A 74 -29.65 1.37 -9.46
N GLY A 75 -30.23 0.88 -8.37
CA GLY A 75 -31.16 -0.25 -8.35
C GLY A 75 -30.52 -1.61 -8.57
N LEU A 76 -29.20 -1.73 -8.38
CA LEU A 76 -28.44 -2.96 -8.58
C LEU A 76 -28.43 -3.88 -7.36
N VAL A 77 -28.70 -3.36 -6.19
CA VAL A 77 -28.69 -4.09 -4.92
C VAL A 77 -29.87 -3.64 -4.03
N GLU A 78 -30.29 -4.53 -3.13
CA GLU A 78 -31.31 -4.26 -2.15
C GLU A 78 -30.73 -4.33 -0.72
N GLY A 79 -31.31 -3.61 0.22
CA GLY A 79 -30.89 -3.57 1.61
C GLY A 79 -29.90 -2.45 1.94
N GLU A 80 -29.78 -2.16 3.24
CA GLU A 80 -28.98 -1.03 3.73
C GLU A 80 -27.52 -1.38 4.02
N GLN A 81 -27.23 -2.66 4.31
CA GLN A 81 -25.93 -3.10 4.78
C GLN A 81 -25.15 -3.86 3.71
N VAL A 82 -23.92 -3.42 3.49
CA VAL A 82 -22.98 -4.09 2.60
C VAL A 82 -22.37 -5.33 3.29
N PRO A 83 -22.14 -6.43 2.56
CA PRO A 83 -21.35 -7.55 3.07
C PRO A 83 -19.90 -7.12 3.38
N HIS A 84 -19.48 -7.18 4.65
CA HIS A 84 -18.16 -6.73 5.08
C HIS A 84 -17.03 -7.70 4.71
N GLY A 85 -17.36 -8.95 4.41
CA GLY A 85 -16.38 -9.98 4.11
C GLY A 85 -15.54 -10.41 5.33
N LYS A 86 -14.34 -10.94 5.09
CA LYS A 86 -13.45 -11.43 6.15
C LYS A 86 -12.42 -10.37 6.53
N THR A 87 -12.46 -9.92 7.77
CA THR A 87 -11.54 -8.91 8.30
C THR A 87 -10.50 -9.51 9.24
N SER A 88 -9.26 -9.06 9.13
CA SER A 88 -8.16 -9.44 10.02
C SER A 88 -7.39 -8.21 10.47
N VAL A 89 -6.97 -8.19 11.73
CA VAL A 89 -6.16 -7.12 12.31
C VAL A 89 -4.93 -7.70 12.97
N LEU A 90 -3.75 -7.22 12.55
CA LEU A 90 -2.48 -7.57 13.16
C LEU A 90 -2.26 -6.72 14.42
N THR A 91 -2.20 -7.35 15.57
CA THR A 91 -1.84 -6.69 16.82
C THR A 91 -1.20 -7.66 17.82
N GLY A 92 0.03 -7.36 18.22
CA GLY A 92 0.75 -8.12 19.24
C GLY A 92 0.40 -7.69 20.67
N SER A 93 -0.29 -6.56 20.85
CA SER A 93 -0.70 -6.05 22.17
C SER A 93 -2.06 -6.60 22.58
N THR A 94 -2.10 -7.41 23.65
CA THR A 94 -3.36 -7.92 24.21
C THR A 94 -4.27 -6.80 24.73
N ALA A 95 -3.70 -5.76 25.32
CA ALA A 95 -4.44 -4.59 25.78
C ALA A 95 -5.10 -3.83 24.61
N LEU A 96 -4.37 -3.61 23.52
CA LEU A 96 -4.89 -2.97 22.34
C LEU A 96 -5.97 -3.84 21.68
N ARG A 97 -5.70 -5.13 21.51
CA ARG A 97 -6.68 -6.10 20.99
C ARG A 97 -7.99 -6.06 21.79
N HIS A 98 -7.91 -6.06 23.12
CA HIS A 98 -9.11 -6.00 23.97
C HIS A 98 -9.91 -4.71 23.77
N ARG A 99 -9.24 -3.58 23.51
CA ARG A 99 -9.94 -2.30 23.24
C ARG A 99 -10.63 -2.31 21.88
N ILE A 100 -9.90 -2.69 20.84
CA ILE A 100 -10.42 -2.64 19.46
C ILE A 100 -11.48 -3.70 19.18
N SER A 101 -11.46 -4.85 19.87
CA SER A 101 -12.49 -5.89 19.72
C SER A 101 -13.89 -5.43 20.16
N ARG A 102 -13.99 -4.31 20.89
CA ARG A 102 -15.28 -3.77 21.33
C ARG A 102 -16.03 -3.01 20.22
N PHE A 103 -15.35 -2.60 19.16
CA PHE A 103 -15.94 -1.88 18.05
C PHE A 103 -15.66 -2.51 16.66
N LEU A 104 -14.94 -3.63 16.63
CA LEU A 104 -14.69 -4.41 15.43
C LEU A 104 -15.31 -5.81 15.59
N GLU A 105 -16.58 -5.91 15.25
CA GLU A 105 -17.26 -7.19 15.17
C GLU A 105 -16.74 -8.01 13.99
N ASP A 106 -16.85 -9.34 14.05
CA ASP A 106 -16.47 -10.31 13.01
C ASP A 106 -15.03 -10.17 12.51
N THR A 107 -14.13 -9.78 13.41
CA THR A 107 -12.73 -9.53 13.07
C THR A 107 -11.79 -10.55 13.72
N THR A 108 -10.93 -11.14 12.91
CA THR A 108 -9.87 -12.04 13.36
C THR A 108 -8.64 -11.24 13.79
N PHE A 109 -8.15 -11.46 15.01
CA PHE A 109 -6.95 -10.80 15.52
C PHE A 109 -5.74 -11.72 15.40
N LEU A 110 -4.70 -11.25 14.69
CA LEU A 110 -3.45 -11.97 14.49
C LEU A 110 -2.37 -11.36 15.39
N PRO A 111 -1.69 -12.15 16.24
CA PRO A 111 -0.61 -11.63 17.09
C PRO A 111 0.67 -11.34 16.32
N ARG A 112 0.88 -12.04 15.20
CA ARG A 112 2.05 -11.89 14.31
C ARG A 112 1.67 -12.31 12.89
N LEU A 113 2.42 -11.80 11.90
CA LEU A 113 2.32 -12.31 10.54
C LEU A 113 3.00 -13.68 10.43
N PRO A 114 2.51 -14.55 9.54
CA PRO A 114 3.24 -15.75 9.15
C PRO A 114 4.60 -15.34 8.56
N GLU A 115 5.64 -16.12 8.84
CA GLU A 115 6.93 -15.88 8.22
C GLU A 115 6.89 -16.21 6.73
N TYR A 116 7.56 -15.37 5.93
CA TYR A 116 7.74 -15.64 4.52
C TYR A 116 8.65 -16.86 4.33
N MET A 117 8.11 -17.90 3.72
CA MET A 117 8.86 -19.11 3.33
C MET A 117 9.06 -19.06 1.83
N PRO A 118 10.25 -18.72 1.32
CA PRO A 118 10.52 -18.72 -0.10
C PRO A 118 10.58 -20.16 -0.64
N GLY A 119 9.69 -20.46 -1.59
CA GLY A 119 9.70 -21.71 -2.34
C GLY A 119 9.02 -22.91 -1.68
N PRO A 120 8.78 -23.99 -2.43
CA PRO A 120 8.34 -25.25 -1.86
C PRO A 120 9.46 -25.80 -0.98
N SER A 121 9.18 -26.03 0.30
CA SER A 121 10.12 -26.74 1.17
C SER A 121 10.24 -28.18 0.66
N THR A 122 11.38 -28.51 0.11
CA THR A 122 11.71 -29.89 -0.28
C THR A 122 12.02 -30.80 0.93
N THR A 123 11.98 -30.26 2.13
CA THR A 123 12.09 -31.05 3.35
C THR A 123 10.70 -31.57 3.73
N PRO A 124 10.51 -32.91 3.75
CA PRO A 124 9.29 -33.47 4.29
C PRO A 124 9.25 -33.13 5.78
N HIS A 125 8.41 -32.17 6.18
CA HIS A 125 8.07 -32.00 7.57
C HIS A 125 7.34 -33.24 8.04
N LEU A 126 7.85 -33.85 9.08
CA LEU A 126 7.26 -35.04 9.74
C LEU A 126 5.87 -34.77 10.33
N ASP A 127 5.43 -33.52 10.36
CA ASP A 127 4.09 -33.17 10.80
C ASP A 127 3.11 -33.31 9.62
N ARG A 128 2.29 -34.35 9.69
CA ARG A 128 1.17 -34.65 8.79
C ARG A 128 0.06 -33.60 8.84
N ASN A 129 0.37 -32.32 8.92
CA ASN A 129 -0.63 -31.29 8.75
C ASN A 129 -0.87 -31.09 7.26
N VAL A 130 -2.04 -31.51 6.83
CA VAL A 130 -2.63 -31.21 5.53
C VAL A 130 -2.27 -29.77 5.17
N ASN A 131 -1.69 -29.55 3.99
CA ASN A 131 -1.40 -28.21 3.46
C ASN A 131 -2.67 -27.38 3.49
N GLN A 132 -2.89 -26.66 4.58
CA GLN A 132 -3.97 -25.70 4.62
C GLN A 132 -3.66 -24.60 3.58
N PRO A 133 -4.61 -24.27 2.70
CA PRO A 133 -4.40 -23.22 1.73
C PRO A 133 -4.01 -21.95 2.47
N ARG A 134 -2.92 -21.31 2.03
CA ARG A 134 -2.40 -20.11 2.65
C ARG A 134 -3.48 -19.04 2.61
N LYS A 135 -3.78 -18.40 3.75
CA LYS A 135 -4.71 -17.29 3.79
C LYS A 135 -4.18 -16.19 2.87
N SER A 136 -4.96 -15.77 1.90
CA SER A 136 -4.67 -14.62 1.04
C SER A 136 -5.67 -13.51 1.30
N TYR A 137 -5.23 -12.28 1.08
CA TYR A 137 -6.02 -11.07 1.31
C TYR A 137 -6.16 -10.29 0.00
N ASP A 138 -7.35 -9.78 -0.25
CA ASP A 138 -7.63 -8.93 -1.41
C ASP A 138 -7.07 -7.53 -1.21
N ILE A 139 -7.05 -7.07 0.07
CA ILE A 139 -6.50 -5.79 0.45
C ILE A 139 -5.65 -5.96 1.71
N ILE A 140 -4.45 -5.42 1.66
CA ILE A 140 -3.57 -5.32 2.83
C ILE A 140 -3.24 -3.84 3.03
N ILE A 141 -3.57 -3.31 4.21
CA ILE A 141 -3.26 -1.95 4.63
C ILE A 141 -2.22 -2.03 5.75
N ALA A 142 -1.04 -1.49 5.50
CA ALA A 142 0.11 -1.58 6.39
C ALA A 142 0.59 -0.18 6.82
N PRO A 143 -0.12 0.49 7.74
CA PRO A 143 0.29 1.78 8.25
C PRO A 143 1.34 1.62 9.36
N HIS A 144 2.39 2.43 9.27
CA HIS A 144 3.45 2.54 10.28
C HIS A 144 4.18 1.23 10.62
N THR A 145 4.26 0.32 9.65
CA THR A 145 4.85 -1.02 9.84
C THR A 145 6.35 -1.05 9.56
N LEU A 146 6.84 -0.19 8.67
CA LEU A 146 8.23 -0.18 8.23
C LEU A 146 9.10 0.79 9.04
N PHE A 147 8.56 1.95 9.40
CA PHE A 147 9.28 3.00 10.13
C PHE A 147 9.90 2.52 11.46
N PRO A 148 9.25 1.66 12.27
CA PRO A 148 9.83 1.14 13.50
C PRO A 148 11.01 0.18 13.26
N LEU A 149 11.10 -0.42 12.08
CA LEU A 149 12.13 -1.39 11.73
C LEU A 149 13.41 -0.65 11.31
N LYS A 150 14.42 -0.68 12.16
CA LYS A 150 15.68 0.05 11.94
C LYS A 150 16.51 -0.56 10.81
N GLU A 151 16.58 -1.88 10.76
CA GLU A 151 17.40 -2.62 9.80
C GLU A 151 16.70 -2.79 8.46
N ASP A 152 17.44 -2.58 7.37
CA ASP A 152 16.91 -2.67 6.02
C ASP A 152 16.36 -4.06 5.69
N PHE A 153 17.08 -5.12 6.08
CA PHE A 153 16.64 -6.49 5.84
C PHE A 153 15.29 -6.80 6.51
N ARG A 154 15.01 -6.22 7.68
CA ARG A 154 13.72 -6.41 8.36
C ARG A 154 12.59 -5.73 7.61
N ARG A 155 12.84 -4.53 7.06
CA ARG A 155 11.85 -3.86 6.20
C ARG A 155 11.57 -4.65 4.94
N LYS A 156 12.63 -5.15 4.28
CA LYS A 156 12.51 -6.02 3.11
C LYS A 156 11.72 -7.29 3.42
N ASN A 157 12.04 -7.98 4.50
CA ASN A 157 11.30 -9.17 4.94
C ASN A 157 9.83 -8.86 5.25
N MET A 158 9.54 -7.72 5.87
CA MET A 158 8.16 -7.30 6.13
C MET A 158 7.39 -7.10 4.83
N VAL A 159 7.96 -6.39 3.86
CA VAL A 159 7.33 -6.17 2.54
C VAL A 159 7.12 -7.49 1.82
N GLN A 160 8.09 -8.40 1.83
CA GLN A 160 7.98 -9.73 1.22
C GLN A 160 6.88 -10.56 1.89
N ASN A 161 6.78 -10.51 3.23
CA ASN A 161 5.71 -11.20 3.96
C ASN A 161 4.33 -10.67 3.57
N LEU A 162 4.17 -9.34 3.51
CA LEU A 162 2.91 -8.71 3.10
C LEU A 162 2.56 -9.07 1.65
N TRP A 163 3.53 -9.00 0.74
CA TRP A 163 3.34 -9.39 -0.65
C TRP A 163 2.92 -10.84 -0.80
N SER A 164 3.53 -11.74 -0.04
CA SER A 164 3.22 -13.17 -0.08
C SER A 164 1.82 -13.53 0.42
N LEU A 165 1.22 -12.68 1.24
CA LEU A 165 -0.15 -12.83 1.76
C LEU A 165 -1.19 -12.16 0.86
N LEU A 166 -0.75 -11.37 -0.12
CA LEU A 166 -1.63 -10.68 -1.04
C LEU A 166 -2.17 -11.64 -2.11
N ASP A 167 -3.44 -11.49 -2.45
CA ASP A 167 -4.06 -12.30 -3.52
C ASP A 167 -3.32 -12.07 -4.85
N PRO A 168 -2.85 -13.14 -5.51
CA PRO A 168 -2.14 -13.03 -6.78
C PRO A 168 -3.01 -12.56 -7.95
N ASN A 169 -4.34 -12.57 -7.80
CA ASN A 169 -5.30 -12.26 -8.87
C ASN A 169 -5.93 -10.86 -8.70
N GLY A 170 -5.16 -9.87 -8.38
CA GLY A 170 -5.64 -8.48 -8.31
C GLY A 170 -5.60 -7.86 -6.93
N GLY A 171 -4.96 -8.51 -5.95
CA GLY A 171 -4.84 -7.98 -4.59
C GLY A 171 -4.09 -6.64 -4.54
N VAL A 172 -4.47 -5.79 -3.59
CA VAL A 172 -3.92 -4.44 -3.41
C VAL A 172 -3.19 -4.32 -2.08
N LEU A 173 -1.90 -4.00 -2.13
CA LEU A 173 -1.07 -3.69 -0.97
C LEU A 173 -0.92 -2.17 -0.84
N ILE A 174 -1.27 -1.64 0.32
CA ILE A 174 -1.12 -0.23 0.66
C ILE A 174 -0.17 -0.11 1.85
N ILE A 175 0.96 0.55 1.67
CA ILE A 175 1.93 0.86 2.72
C ILE A 175 1.87 2.35 2.98
N ILE A 176 1.67 2.74 4.23
CA ILE A 176 1.55 4.13 4.65
C ILE A 176 2.50 4.38 5.81
N GLU A 177 3.32 5.41 5.70
CA GLU A 177 4.25 5.79 6.77
C GLU A 177 4.10 7.27 7.13
N LYS A 178 4.65 7.68 8.26
CA LYS A 178 4.65 9.10 8.66
C LYS A 178 5.31 9.96 7.59
N GLY A 179 4.74 11.11 7.26
CA GLY A 179 5.27 12.09 6.33
C GLY A 179 6.50 12.80 6.87
N LEU A 180 7.53 12.04 7.14
CA LEU A 180 8.86 12.44 7.58
C LEU A 180 9.90 11.86 6.61
N PRO A 181 11.10 12.42 6.52
CA PRO A 181 12.14 11.90 5.60
C PRO A 181 12.33 10.38 5.70
N ARG A 182 12.46 9.85 6.91
CA ARG A 182 12.65 8.40 7.13
C ARG A 182 11.42 7.56 6.78
N GLY A 183 10.21 8.10 6.97
CA GLY A 183 8.98 7.42 6.55
C GLY A 183 8.86 7.35 5.04
N PHE A 184 9.17 8.46 4.35
CA PHE A 184 9.27 8.48 2.90
C PHE A 184 10.29 7.46 2.38
N GLU A 185 11.49 7.43 2.96
CA GLU A 185 12.56 6.52 2.55
C GLU A 185 12.18 5.06 2.75
N ALA A 186 11.43 4.73 3.82
CA ALA A 186 10.91 3.38 4.03
C ALA A 186 9.91 2.98 2.94
N VAL A 187 9.01 3.88 2.54
CA VAL A 187 8.05 3.67 1.45
C VAL A 187 8.77 3.56 0.10
N ALA A 188 9.72 4.45 -0.17
CA ALA A 188 10.50 4.43 -1.41
C ALA A 188 11.36 3.17 -1.53
N GLY A 189 11.94 2.70 -0.43
CA GLY A 189 12.67 1.42 -0.38
C GLY A 189 11.76 0.22 -0.62
N ALA A 190 10.54 0.23 -0.08
CA ALA A 190 9.54 -0.81 -0.37
C ALA A 190 9.15 -0.81 -1.86
N ARG A 191 8.95 0.39 -2.44
CA ARG A 191 8.68 0.54 -3.87
C ARG A 191 9.82 -0.04 -4.73
N SER A 192 11.05 0.32 -4.43
CA SER A 192 12.21 -0.20 -5.16
C SER A 192 12.29 -1.73 -5.06
N LEU A 193 12.14 -2.30 -3.86
CA LEU A 193 12.13 -3.75 -3.67
C LEU A 193 11.05 -4.45 -4.51
N LEU A 194 9.82 -3.91 -4.53
CA LEU A 194 8.72 -4.50 -5.29
C LEU A 194 8.99 -4.47 -6.79
N LEU A 195 9.50 -3.36 -7.31
CA LEU A 195 9.82 -3.22 -8.74
C LEU A 195 11.04 -4.04 -9.16
N GLU A 196 12.05 -4.15 -8.30
CA GLU A 196 13.28 -4.89 -8.60
C GLU A 196 13.09 -6.41 -8.51
N SER A 197 12.25 -6.88 -7.56
CA SER A 197 12.22 -8.31 -7.23
C SER A 197 10.87 -9.00 -7.46
N HIS A 198 9.76 -8.27 -7.54
CA HIS A 198 8.43 -8.88 -7.53
C HIS A 198 7.58 -8.55 -8.77
N ILE A 199 7.67 -7.35 -9.29
CA ILE A 199 6.80 -6.85 -10.36
C ILE A 199 7.55 -6.78 -11.67
N SER A 200 7.02 -7.42 -12.72
CA SER A 200 7.50 -7.26 -14.09
C SER A 200 6.91 -5.98 -14.69
N SER A 201 7.77 -5.09 -15.19
CA SER A 201 7.35 -3.89 -15.91
C SER A 201 7.16 -4.19 -17.39
N PRO A 202 6.18 -3.56 -18.08
CA PRO A 202 6.04 -3.68 -19.52
C PRO A 202 7.32 -3.21 -20.23
N GLY A 203 7.77 -3.95 -21.23
CA GLY A 203 9.01 -3.63 -21.95
C GLY A 203 10.30 -4.07 -21.25
N GLU A 204 10.27 -4.54 -20.01
CA GLU A 204 11.41 -5.21 -19.42
C GLU A 204 11.60 -6.57 -20.09
N THR A 205 12.50 -6.61 -21.07
CA THR A 205 13.01 -7.85 -21.65
C THR A 205 14.22 -8.38 -20.87
N ALA A 206 14.72 -7.61 -19.90
CA ALA A 206 15.80 -8.03 -19.05
C ALA A 206 15.33 -9.19 -18.16
N ILE A 207 15.65 -10.41 -18.56
CA ILE A 207 15.92 -11.48 -17.62
C ILE A 207 16.99 -10.87 -16.70
N GLU A 208 16.64 -10.66 -15.41
CA GLU A 208 17.64 -10.19 -14.48
C GLU A 208 18.89 -11.05 -14.64
N ASN A 209 19.98 -10.41 -15.01
CA ASN A 209 21.26 -11.07 -15.01
C ASN A 209 21.46 -11.61 -13.60
N GLU A 210 21.39 -12.94 -13.50
CA GLU A 210 21.78 -13.68 -12.33
C GLU A 210 23.09 -13.10 -11.83
N ILE A 211 23.05 -12.39 -10.72
CA ILE A 211 24.26 -12.20 -9.94
C ILE A 211 24.52 -13.59 -9.34
N GLN A 212 25.15 -14.44 -10.12
CA GLN A 212 25.66 -15.70 -9.66
C GLN A 212 26.71 -15.40 -8.61
N SER A 213 26.30 -15.50 -7.35
CA SER A 213 27.27 -15.70 -6.30
C SER A 213 27.82 -17.12 -6.51
N PRO A 214 29.13 -17.28 -6.80
CA PRO A 214 29.68 -18.59 -7.20
C PRO A 214 29.57 -19.67 -6.12
N ASN A 215 29.05 -19.36 -4.93
CA ASN A 215 29.00 -20.25 -3.79
C ASN A 215 27.58 -20.53 -3.23
N SER A 216 26.51 -20.12 -3.91
CA SER A 216 25.17 -20.47 -3.42
C SER A 216 24.48 -21.44 -4.37
N GLU A 217 24.50 -22.73 -4.02
CA GLU A 217 23.67 -23.77 -4.64
C GLU A 217 22.15 -23.55 -4.46
N ARG A 218 21.76 -22.39 -3.92
CA ARG A 218 20.39 -21.96 -3.68
C ARG A 218 20.19 -20.53 -4.19
N SER A 219 20.26 -20.34 -5.51
CA SER A 219 19.75 -19.12 -6.09
C SER A 219 18.25 -19.08 -5.89
N ARG A 220 17.80 -18.19 -5.00
CA ARG A 220 16.40 -17.97 -4.71
C ARG A 220 15.85 -17.01 -5.76
N PHE A 221 15.53 -17.55 -6.93
CA PHE A 221 14.86 -16.78 -7.98
C PHE A 221 13.41 -16.55 -7.57
N THR A 222 13.08 -15.33 -7.28
CA THR A 222 11.68 -14.90 -7.26
C THR A 222 11.33 -14.51 -8.69
N LYS A 223 10.54 -15.34 -9.38
CA LYS A 223 10.03 -14.96 -10.70
C LYS A 223 9.17 -13.71 -10.54
N LYS A 224 9.51 -12.66 -11.27
CA LYS A 224 8.68 -11.45 -11.31
C LYS A 224 7.27 -11.78 -11.81
N GLU A 225 6.27 -11.22 -11.15
CA GLU A 225 4.86 -11.40 -11.45
C GLU A 225 4.31 -10.16 -12.14
N GLU A 226 3.17 -10.32 -12.81
CA GLU A 226 2.41 -9.19 -13.30
C GLU A 226 1.94 -8.31 -12.13
N GLY A 227 1.98 -6.99 -12.31
CA GLY A 227 1.56 -6.04 -11.30
C GLY A 227 1.84 -4.61 -11.69
N MET A 228 1.27 -3.68 -10.93
CA MET A 228 1.46 -2.25 -11.19
C MET A 228 1.43 -1.44 -9.91
N ILE A 229 2.13 -0.31 -9.93
CA ILE A 229 1.95 0.71 -8.91
C ILE A 229 0.70 1.51 -9.26
N ILE A 230 -0.26 1.58 -8.33
CA ILE A 230 -1.50 2.31 -8.49
C ILE A 230 -1.31 3.78 -8.15
N ALA A 231 -0.65 4.06 -7.01
CA ALA A 231 -0.51 5.40 -6.44
C ALA A 231 0.75 5.50 -5.57
N PRO A 232 1.31 6.70 -5.37
CA PRO A 232 0.95 7.98 -5.97
C PRO A 232 1.45 8.13 -7.42
N CYS A 233 2.62 7.56 -7.75
CA CYS A 233 3.27 7.62 -9.06
C CYS A 233 3.16 6.28 -9.75
N THR A 234 2.45 6.22 -10.88
CA THR A 234 2.17 4.98 -11.62
C THR A 234 3.35 4.49 -12.46
N ASN A 235 4.35 5.34 -12.73
CA ASN A 235 5.52 4.91 -13.48
C ASN A 235 6.37 3.91 -12.67
N HIS A 236 7.07 3.02 -13.37
CA HIS A 236 7.97 2.03 -12.77
C HIS A 236 9.44 2.45 -12.79
N LEU A 237 9.74 3.68 -13.20
CA LEU A 237 11.10 4.23 -13.19
C LEU A 237 11.61 4.46 -11.77
N LYS A 238 12.91 4.66 -11.63
CA LYS A 238 13.52 5.04 -10.36
C LYS A 238 12.93 6.35 -9.84
N CYS A 239 12.58 6.37 -8.55
CA CYS A 239 12.02 7.58 -7.94
C CYS A 239 13.08 8.70 -7.89
N PRO A 240 12.84 9.86 -8.50
CA PRO A 240 13.80 10.96 -8.51
C PRO A 240 14.04 11.55 -7.11
N MET A 241 13.05 11.44 -6.23
CA MET A 241 13.17 11.87 -4.82
C MET A 241 13.94 10.85 -3.95
N TYR A 242 14.32 9.70 -4.51
CA TYR A 242 15.04 8.64 -3.81
C TYR A 242 16.27 8.16 -4.61
N PRO A 243 17.24 9.06 -4.88
CA PRO A 243 18.40 8.73 -5.71
C PRO A 243 19.36 7.76 -5.03
N VAL A 244 19.47 7.84 -3.70
CA VAL A 244 20.33 6.99 -2.86
C VAL A 244 19.46 6.12 -1.98
N PRO A 245 19.57 4.77 -2.08
CA PRO A 245 18.84 3.85 -1.23
C PRO A 245 19.24 3.95 0.25
N GLY A 246 18.30 3.64 1.13
CA GLY A 246 18.49 3.59 2.57
C GLY A 246 17.81 4.72 3.33
N LEU A 247 17.97 4.69 4.67
CA LEU A 247 17.49 5.74 5.56
C LEU A 247 18.61 6.73 5.83
N SER A 248 18.49 7.94 5.28
CA SER A 248 19.45 9.01 5.49
C SER A 248 19.02 9.94 6.63
N THR A 249 19.98 10.64 7.22
CA THR A 249 19.74 11.77 8.10
C THR A 249 19.85 13.08 7.30
N GLY A 250 18.97 14.04 7.61
CA GLY A 250 19.06 15.37 7.01
C GLY A 250 18.49 15.52 5.60
N ARG A 251 17.75 14.54 5.07
CA ARG A 251 17.02 14.70 3.82
C ARG A 251 16.00 15.85 3.95
N LYS A 252 16.13 16.85 3.09
CA LYS A 252 15.22 18.02 3.06
C LYS A 252 14.02 17.78 2.15
N ASP A 253 14.28 17.17 0.99
CA ASP A 253 13.26 16.95 -0.04
C ASP A 253 12.75 15.52 0.04
N PHE A 254 11.45 15.35 0.25
CA PHE A 254 10.80 14.05 0.33
C PHE A 254 9.31 14.15 -0.02
N CYS A 255 8.79 13.11 -0.64
CA CYS A 255 7.39 13.06 -1.03
C CYS A 255 6.51 12.75 0.16
N HIS A 256 5.54 13.63 0.44
CA HIS A 256 4.52 13.42 1.47
C HIS A 256 3.21 14.11 1.08
N PHE A 257 2.13 13.66 1.70
CA PHE A 257 0.78 14.17 1.48
C PHE A 257 0.18 14.60 2.82
N PRO A 258 -0.47 15.76 2.91
CA PRO A 258 -1.21 16.16 4.10
C PRO A 258 -2.68 15.74 3.97
N GLN A 259 -3.24 15.21 5.05
CA GLN A 259 -4.69 15.01 5.19
C GLN A 259 -5.19 15.73 6.42
N ARG A 260 -6.07 16.70 6.20
CA ARG A 260 -6.75 17.38 7.29
C ARG A 260 -7.87 16.54 7.86
N PHE A 261 -7.96 16.46 9.17
CA PHE A 261 -9.07 15.84 9.87
C PHE A 261 -9.52 16.71 11.04
N ILE A 262 -10.80 16.62 11.38
CA ILE A 262 -11.36 17.28 12.56
C ILE A 262 -10.99 16.41 13.76
N ARG A 263 -10.43 17.04 14.79
CA ARG A 263 -10.13 16.32 16.04
C ARG A 263 -11.43 15.93 16.74
N PRO A 264 -11.58 14.67 17.16
CA PRO A 264 -12.69 14.31 18.05
C PRO A 264 -12.68 15.16 19.31
N ASP A 265 -13.85 15.41 19.88
CA ASP A 265 -14.01 16.29 21.05
C ASP A 265 -13.14 15.88 22.24
N TYR A 266 -13.00 14.57 22.47
CA TYR A 266 -12.14 14.07 23.54
C TYR A 266 -10.66 14.41 23.30
N LEU A 267 -10.17 14.31 22.06
CA LEU A 267 -8.79 14.64 21.70
C LEU A 267 -8.55 16.15 21.84
N GLN A 268 -9.52 16.96 21.43
CA GLN A 268 -9.49 18.40 21.59
C GLN A 268 -9.34 18.80 23.07
N LYS A 269 -10.08 18.13 23.97
CA LYS A 269 -9.99 18.33 25.42
C LYS A 269 -8.65 17.88 26.01
N VAL A 270 -8.18 16.70 25.62
CA VAL A 270 -6.88 16.14 26.09
C VAL A 270 -5.71 17.04 25.71
N LEU A 271 -5.74 17.61 24.49
CA LEU A 271 -4.70 18.51 24.00
C LEU A 271 -4.83 19.95 24.57
N GLY A 272 -5.92 20.27 25.26
CA GLY A 272 -6.20 21.64 25.71
C GLY A 272 -6.30 22.65 24.56
N ALA A 273 -6.60 22.19 23.36
CA ALA A 273 -6.61 23.01 22.17
C ALA A 273 -7.90 23.84 22.10
N LYS A 274 -7.77 25.16 22.27
CA LYS A 274 -8.92 26.10 22.31
C LYS A 274 -9.20 26.77 20.96
N ILE A 275 -8.23 26.86 20.08
CA ILE A 275 -8.29 27.67 18.86
C ILE A 275 -8.48 26.81 17.60
N ARG A 276 -7.78 25.67 17.54
CA ARG A 276 -7.82 24.77 16.38
C ARG A 276 -8.55 23.49 16.71
N ASN A 277 -9.59 23.18 15.94
CA ASN A 277 -10.34 21.92 16.02
C ASN A 277 -9.88 20.87 15.00
N HIS A 278 -8.83 21.13 14.25
CA HIS A 278 -8.33 20.25 13.20
C HIS A 278 -6.83 20.01 13.33
N GLU A 279 -6.37 18.97 12.65
CA GLU A 279 -4.97 18.59 12.52
C GLU A 279 -4.69 18.12 11.11
N ASP A 280 -3.47 18.33 10.63
CA ASP A 280 -3.01 17.87 9.33
C ASP A 280 -2.07 16.66 9.54
N ALA A 281 -2.57 15.45 9.28
CA ALA A 281 -1.76 14.25 9.26
C ALA A 281 -0.91 14.24 7.99
N LYS A 282 0.41 14.24 8.16
CA LYS A 282 1.35 14.09 7.04
C LYS A 282 1.78 12.64 6.91
N PHE A 283 1.71 12.12 5.69
CA PHE A 283 2.06 10.73 5.41
C PHE A 283 2.71 10.58 4.03
N SER A 284 3.49 9.51 3.87
CA SER A 284 4.00 9.02 2.61
C SER A 284 3.41 7.64 2.37
N TYR A 285 3.08 7.30 1.14
CA TYR A 285 2.45 6.01 0.86
C TYR A 285 2.81 5.45 -0.50
N ILE A 286 2.53 4.17 -0.66
CA ILE A 286 2.48 3.47 -1.94
C ILE A 286 1.30 2.51 -1.94
N ALA A 287 0.60 2.44 -3.07
CA ALA A 287 -0.41 1.44 -3.36
C ALA A 287 -0.01 0.65 -4.59
N VAL A 288 -0.02 -0.68 -4.48
CA VAL A 288 0.48 -1.60 -5.53
C VAL A 288 -0.55 -2.69 -5.75
N ARG A 289 -0.82 -3.04 -7.00
CA ARG A 289 -1.70 -4.15 -7.39
C ARG A 289 -0.88 -5.33 -7.87
N ARG A 290 -1.19 -6.52 -7.38
CA ARG A 290 -0.58 -7.79 -7.77
C ARG A 290 -1.42 -8.49 -8.83
N GLY A 291 -0.80 -9.15 -9.79
CA GLY A 291 -1.46 -10.03 -10.75
C GLY A 291 -2.22 -9.31 -11.88
N VAL A 292 -2.30 -7.98 -11.86
CA VAL A 292 -3.00 -7.18 -12.88
C VAL A 292 -2.18 -5.96 -13.24
N ASP A 293 -2.01 -5.74 -14.53
CA ASP A 293 -1.40 -4.53 -15.07
C ASP A 293 -2.36 -3.88 -16.08
N ALA A 294 -3.05 -2.81 -15.65
CA ALA A 294 -4.01 -2.11 -16.49
C ALA A 294 -3.38 -1.47 -17.73
N ARG A 295 -2.06 -1.29 -17.78
CA ARG A 295 -1.34 -0.74 -18.94
C ARG A 295 -1.37 -1.70 -20.12
N LYS A 296 -1.44 -3.01 -19.87
CA LYS A 296 -1.56 -4.03 -20.94
C LYS A 296 -2.91 -4.02 -21.65
N SER A 297 -3.96 -3.66 -20.93
CA SER A 297 -5.33 -3.60 -21.47
C SER A 297 -5.67 -2.24 -22.09
N SER A 298 -4.83 -1.25 -21.92
CA SER A 298 -5.02 0.12 -22.42
C SER A 298 -3.88 0.48 -23.39
N PRO A 299 -3.98 0.10 -24.67
CA PRO A 299 -2.99 0.48 -25.67
C PRO A 299 -2.93 2.00 -25.75
N GLY A 300 -1.77 2.58 -25.46
CA GLY A 300 -1.55 4.02 -25.37
C GLY A 300 -1.11 4.51 -23.99
N LEU A 301 -1.21 3.68 -22.93
CA LEU A 301 -0.57 3.97 -21.65
C LEU A 301 0.87 3.45 -21.66
N LEU A 302 1.71 4.10 -22.44
CA LEU A 302 3.14 3.83 -22.44
C LEU A 302 3.76 4.28 -21.11
N GLN A 303 4.78 3.57 -20.67
CA GLN A 303 5.59 3.96 -19.50
C GLN A 303 7.09 3.72 -19.77
N GLY A 304 7.92 4.45 -19.05
CA GLY A 304 9.37 4.37 -19.23
C GLY A 304 9.89 5.38 -20.23
N GLU A 305 11.01 5.08 -20.84
CA GLU A 305 11.72 5.96 -21.78
C GLU A 305 10.85 6.27 -23.02
N GLU A 306 10.17 5.27 -23.55
CA GLU A 306 9.29 5.41 -24.70
C GLU A 306 8.10 6.35 -24.42
N ALA A 307 7.47 6.29 -23.25
CA ALA A 307 6.42 7.22 -22.84
C ALA A 307 6.96 8.64 -22.67
N THR A 308 8.18 8.78 -22.19
CA THR A 308 8.84 10.08 -22.05
C THR A 308 9.13 10.68 -23.42
N LEU A 309 9.68 9.92 -24.34
CA LEU A 309 9.92 10.35 -25.72
C LEU A 309 8.65 10.73 -26.42
N GLN A 310 7.57 9.93 -26.27
CA GLN A 310 6.28 10.24 -26.87
C GLN A 310 5.65 11.50 -26.26
N SER A 311 5.78 11.73 -24.95
CA SER A 311 5.25 12.93 -24.30
C SER A 311 6.03 14.20 -24.67
N LEU A 312 7.28 14.05 -25.09
CA LEU A 312 8.15 15.13 -25.58
C LEU A 312 8.05 15.32 -27.10
N ALA A 313 7.50 14.34 -27.83
CA ALA A 313 7.29 14.44 -29.26
C ALA A 313 6.39 15.66 -29.57
N GLY A 314 6.89 16.56 -30.42
CA GLY A 314 6.25 17.83 -30.74
C GLY A 314 6.75 19.04 -29.94
N TYR A 315 7.56 18.83 -28.92
CA TYR A 315 8.29 19.93 -28.26
C TYR A 315 9.67 20.21 -28.94
N GLU A 316 10.10 19.30 -29.78
CA GLU A 316 11.37 19.41 -30.52
C GLU A 316 11.36 20.55 -31.55
N ASP A 317 10.15 20.93 -32.00
CA ASP A 317 9.97 22.01 -33.00
C ASP A 317 9.76 23.40 -32.36
N HIS A 318 9.71 23.49 -31.05
CA HIS A 318 9.71 24.80 -30.41
C HIS A 318 11.15 25.27 -30.20
N ASP A 319 11.63 26.06 -31.17
CA ASP A 319 12.85 26.84 -30.97
C ASP A 319 12.72 27.57 -29.63
N LEU A 320 13.54 27.22 -28.69
CA LEU A 320 13.72 27.99 -27.48
C LEU A 320 14.11 29.40 -27.95
N PRO A 321 13.45 30.47 -27.50
CA PRO A 321 13.85 31.83 -27.89
C PRO A 321 15.34 31.94 -27.55
N GLU A 322 16.12 32.32 -28.57
CA GLU A 322 17.54 32.58 -28.40
C GLU A 322 17.69 33.47 -27.16
N SER A 323 18.45 33.01 -26.18
CA SER A 323 18.77 33.83 -25.02
C SER A 323 19.44 35.10 -25.55
N ASN A 324 18.72 36.20 -25.57
CA ASN A 324 19.35 37.48 -25.76
C ASN A 324 20.42 37.62 -24.70
N GLU A 325 21.67 37.54 -25.10
CA GLU A 325 22.80 37.95 -24.30
C GLU A 325 22.47 39.32 -23.73
N ILE A 326 22.25 39.38 -22.44
CA ILE A 326 22.19 40.64 -21.73
C ILE A 326 23.62 41.14 -21.72
N ASP A 327 23.96 42.00 -22.67
CA ASP A 327 25.20 42.76 -22.64
C ASP A 327 25.30 43.45 -21.28
N ALA A 328 26.28 43.05 -20.50
CA ALA A 328 26.64 43.73 -19.25
C ALA A 328 27.39 45.00 -19.65
N GLU A 329 26.78 46.17 -19.43
CA GLU A 329 27.43 47.44 -19.17
C GLU A 329 27.52 47.69 -17.64
#